data_bdf78df5415bcfaaa871bbbb68ff8480
#
_entry.id   bdf78df5415bcfaaa871bbbb68ff8480
#
_cell.length_a   1.000
_cell.length_b   1.000
_cell.length_c   1.000
_cell.angle_alpha   90.00
_cell.angle_beta   90.00
_cell.angle_gamma   90.00
#
_symmetry.space_group_name_H-M   'P 1'
#
loop_
_entity.id
_entity.type
_entity.pdbx_description
1 polymer ?
#
loop_
_entity_poly.entity_id
_entity_poly.type
_entity_poly.pdbx_seq_one_letter_code
_entity_poly.pdbx_strand_id
1 'polypeptide(L)'
;IVVKVPCIAEGIKAIKYFTGKGIRTNCTLVFSPGQALLAAKAGATYVSPFVGRLDDICSDGIELVSKIVDMYSYYGFHTQVLAASIRNTQHIIQCIEAGADVATCPLAAIKGLLNHPLTDSGLAKFLEDYKKVNG
;
A
#
# COMPACT_ATOMS: atom_id res chain seq x y z
N ILE A 1 18.47 -3.69 2.00
CA ILE A 1 18.08 -2.73 3.04
C ILE A 1 17.46 -1.50 2.39
N VAL A 2 16.39 -0.98 2.98
CA VAL A 2 15.73 0.27 2.58
C VAL A 2 15.67 1.17 3.80
N VAL A 3 16.18 2.39 3.69
CA VAL A 3 16.20 3.35 4.79
C VAL A 3 14.89 4.12 4.83
N LYS A 4 14.22 4.11 5.97
CA LYS A 4 12.94 4.81 6.15
C LYS A 4 13.20 6.23 6.62
N VAL A 5 12.69 7.21 5.88
CA VAL A 5 12.93 8.64 6.11
C VAL A 5 11.60 9.40 6.16
N PRO A 6 11.33 10.22 7.18
CA PRO A 6 10.07 10.96 7.24
C PRO A 6 10.01 12.09 6.19
N CYS A 7 8.79 12.40 5.74
CA CYS A 7 8.56 13.42 4.73
C CYS A 7 8.57 14.84 5.33
N ILE A 8 9.76 15.28 5.69
CA ILE A 8 10.06 16.65 6.16
C ILE A 8 11.21 17.22 5.33
N ALA A 9 11.48 18.50 5.43
CA ALA A 9 12.53 19.17 4.63
C ALA A 9 13.88 18.43 4.72
N GLU A 10 14.33 18.11 5.93
CA GLU A 10 15.59 17.37 6.12
C GLU A 10 15.51 15.93 5.59
N GLY A 11 14.34 15.31 5.67
CA GLY A 11 14.09 13.98 5.10
C GLY A 11 14.22 13.96 3.57
N ILE A 12 13.69 14.96 2.90
CA ILE A 12 13.81 15.10 1.44
C ILE A 12 15.27 15.28 1.02
N LYS A 13 16.02 16.09 1.75
CA LYS A 13 17.48 16.27 1.53
C LYS A 13 18.21 14.93 1.73
N ALA A 14 17.88 14.20 2.79
CA ALA A 14 18.49 12.89 3.08
C ALA A 14 18.19 11.88 1.96
N ILE A 15 16.96 11.84 1.46
CA ILE A 15 16.57 10.96 0.33
C ILE A 15 17.42 11.28 -0.90
N LYS A 16 17.55 12.56 -1.23
CA LYS A 16 18.39 13.00 -2.36
C LYS A 16 19.83 12.53 -2.20
N TYR A 17 20.40 12.70 -1.00
CA TYR A 17 21.75 12.25 -0.68
C TYR A 17 21.89 10.72 -0.83
N PHE A 18 20.97 9.94 -0.24
CA PHE A 18 20.99 8.49 -0.32
C PHE A 18 20.82 7.99 -1.76
N THR A 19 19.95 8.62 -2.54
CA THR A 19 19.77 8.32 -3.96
C THR A 19 21.09 8.44 -4.71
N GLY A 20 21.83 9.51 -4.47
CA GLY A 20 23.16 9.71 -5.07
C GLY A 20 24.19 8.67 -4.65
N LYS A 21 23.99 7.98 -3.54
CA LYS A 21 24.84 6.88 -3.04
C LYS A 21 24.35 5.50 -3.44
N GLY A 22 23.27 5.40 -4.21
CA GLY A 22 22.67 4.12 -4.58
C GLY A 22 21.96 3.41 -3.41
N ILE A 23 21.63 4.13 -2.35
CA ILE A 23 20.91 3.60 -1.18
C ILE A 23 19.41 3.83 -1.39
N ARG A 24 18.63 2.75 -1.28
CA ARG A 24 17.16 2.79 -1.42
C ARG A 24 16.51 3.40 -0.19
N THR A 25 15.47 4.20 -0.42
CA THR A 25 14.74 4.88 0.66
C THR A 25 13.24 4.65 0.55
N ASN A 26 12.56 4.72 1.70
CA ASN A 26 11.11 4.80 1.79
C ASN A 26 10.74 6.10 2.50
N CYS A 27 10.15 7.02 1.75
CA CYS A 27 9.64 8.28 2.31
C CYS A 27 8.31 8.03 3.02
N THR A 28 8.32 8.11 4.34
CA THR A 28 7.16 7.81 5.18
C THR A 28 6.46 9.08 5.69
N LEU A 29 5.29 8.90 6.31
CA LEU A 29 4.44 9.99 6.81
C LEU A 29 4.00 10.93 5.69
N VAL A 30 3.50 10.34 4.62
CA VAL A 30 2.97 11.08 3.47
C VAL A 30 1.44 11.15 3.57
N PHE A 31 0.92 12.38 3.56
CA PHE A 31 -0.49 12.68 3.72
C PHE A 31 -1.07 13.58 2.61
N SER A 32 -0.24 13.93 1.62
CA SER A 32 -0.68 14.77 0.50
C SER A 32 0.04 14.40 -0.80
N PRO A 33 -0.57 14.68 -1.96
CA PRO A 33 0.11 14.49 -3.26
C PRO A 33 1.38 15.35 -3.39
N GLY A 34 1.39 16.55 -2.82
CA GLY A 34 2.56 17.43 -2.84
C GLY A 34 3.77 16.82 -2.16
N GLN A 35 3.56 16.19 -1.00
CA GLN A 35 4.62 15.45 -0.31
C GLN A 35 5.15 14.29 -1.17
N ALA A 36 4.24 13.55 -1.79
CA ALA A 36 4.60 12.44 -2.66
C ALA A 36 5.38 12.90 -3.91
N LEU A 37 5.05 14.07 -4.43
CA LEU A 37 5.81 14.67 -5.54
C LEU A 37 7.25 14.95 -5.14
N LEU A 38 7.47 15.57 -3.99
CA LEU A 38 8.82 15.88 -3.51
C LEU A 38 9.63 14.62 -3.25
N ALA A 39 9.01 13.58 -2.68
CA ALA A 39 9.66 12.30 -2.46
C ALA A 39 10.14 11.67 -3.77
N ALA A 40 9.30 11.65 -4.79
CA ALA A 40 9.64 11.12 -6.11
C ALA A 40 10.76 11.93 -6.79
N LYS A 41 10.68 13.26 -6.72
CA LYS A 41 11.71 14.15 -7.28
C LYS A 41 13.06 13.97 -6.59
N ALA A 42 13.07 13.66 -5.30
CA ALA A 42 14.30 13.37 -4.57
C ALA A 42 14.88 11.99 -4.89
N GLY A 43 14.11 11.11 -5.51
CA GLY A 43 14.55 9.77 -5.93
C GLY A 43 14.21 8.67 -4.94
N ALA A 44 13.21 8.85 -4.08
CA ALA A 44 12.75 7.79 -3.18
C ALA A 44 12.37 6.52 -3.95
N THR A 45 12.75 5.35 -3.41
CA THR A 45 12.34 4.07 -3.98
C THR A 45 10.87 3.80 -3.70
N TYR A 46 10.43 4.12 -2.48
CA TYR A 46 9.04 4.00 -2.04
C TYR A 46 8.54 5.29 -1.43
N VAL A 47 7.25 5.52 -1.55
CA VAL A 47 6.52 6.54 -0.80
C VAL A 47 5.41 5.86 -0.01
N SER A 48 5.25 6.21 1.27
CA SER A 48 4.25 5.59 2.13
C SER A 48 3.13 6.56 2.50
N PRO A 49 2.06 6.66 1.67
CA PRO A 49 0.83 7.34 2.08
C PRO A 49 0.12 6.55 3.18
N PHE A 50 -0.40 7.27 4.18
CA PHE A 50 -1.03 6.68 5.36
C PHE A 50 -2.56 6.68 5.20
N VAL A 51 -3.13 5.51 4.95
CA VAL A 51 -4.57 5.36 4.70
C VAL A 51 -5.38 5.52 5.99
N GLY A 52 -5.16 4.66 6.96
CA GLY A 52 -5.96 4.63 8.18
C GLY A 52 -5.89 5.92 9.00
N ARG A 53 -4.73 6.58 9.07
CA ARG A 53 -4.60 7.86 9.79
C ARG A 53 -5.40 8.98 9.15
N LEU A 54 -5.53 9.01 7.83
CA LEU A 54 -6.41 9.96 7.16
C LEU A 54 -7.87 9.66 7.44
N ASP A 55 -8.26 8.40 7.43
CA ASP A 55 -9.62 7.99 7.77
C ASP A 55 -9.97 8.41 9.21
N ASP A 56 -9.02 8.36 10.13
CA ASP A 56 -9.20 8.78 11.52
C ASP A 56 -9.61 10.25 11.66
N ILE A 57 -9.24 11.10 10.70
CA ILE A 57 -9.60 12.53 10.68
C ILE A 57 -10.66 12.84 9.62
N CYS A 58 -11.42 11.84 9.22
CA CYS A 58 -12.49 11.97 8.23
C CYS A 58 -12.01 12.45 6.85
N SER A 59 -10.75 12.17 6.50
CA SER A 59 -10.21 12.33 5.15
C SER A 59 -10.14 10.95 4.48
N ASP A 60 -10.24 10.92 3.15
CA ASP A 60 -10.20 9.66 2.41
C ASP A 60 -8.75 9.25 2.09
N GLY A 61 -8.24 8.27 2.83
CA GLY A 61 -6.88 7.76 2.64
C GLY A 61 -6.69 7.02 1.31
N ILE A 62 -7.71 6.34 0.84
CA ILE A 62 -7.67 5.65 -0.46
C ILE A 62 -7.64 6.65 -1.61
N GLU A 63 -8.38 7.75 -1.51
CA GLU A 63 -8.31 8.82 -2.51
C GLU A 63 -6.88 9.38 -2.63
N LEU A 64 -6.18 9.54 -1.52
CA LEU A 64 -4.77 9.95 -1.52
C LEU A 64 -3.90 8.95 -2.29
N VAL A 65 -4.05 7.65 -2.02
CA VAL A 65 -3.30 6.59 -2.73
C VAL A 65 -3.57 6.68 -4.23
N SER A 66 -4.82 6.78 -4.63
CA SER A 66 -5.23 6.89 -6.04
C SER A 66 -4.61 8.11 -6.72
N LYS A 67 -4.65 9.27 -6.08
CA LYS A 67 -4.04 10.50 -6.61
C LYS A 67 -2.53 10.38 -6.82
N ILE A 68 -1.84 9.75 -5.88
CA ILE A 68 -0.39 9.53 -5.98
C ILE A 68 -0.06 8.57 -7.11
N VAL A 69 -0.79 7.44 -7.20
CA VAL A 69 -0.61 6.45 -8.28
C VAL A 69 -0.81 7.10 -9.65
N ASP A 70 -1.89 7.87 -9.81
CA ASP A 70 -2.19 8.55 -11.07
C ASP A 70 -1.09 9.56 -11.43
N MET A 71 -0.63 10.34 -10.47
CA MET A 71 0.45 11.32 -10.68
C MET A 71 1.74 10.64 -11.10
N TYR A 72 2.13 9.56 -10.43
CA TYR A 72 3.35 8.83 -10.74
C TYR A 72 3.29 8.18 -12.12
N SER A 73 2.14 7.61 -12.46
CA SER A 73 1.91 7.03 -13.78
C SER A 73 1.95 8.10 -14.87
N TYR A 74 1.26 9.22 -14.65
CA TYR A 74 1.15 10.30 -15.63
C TYR A 74 2.50 10.95 -15.95
N TYR A 75 3.35 11.15 -14.93
CA TYR A 75 4.66 11.79 -15.10
C TYR A 75 5.83 10.80 -15.21
N GLY A 76 5.57 9.51 -15.21
CA GLY A 76 6.60 8.49 -15.38
C GLY A 76 7.60 8.40 -14.23
N PHE A 77 7.18 8.63 -12.99
CA PHE A 77 8.02 8.43 -11.83
C PHE A 77 8.20 6.94 -11.54
N HIS A 78 9.42 6.56 -11.14
CA HIS A 78 9.75 5.16 -10.80
C HIS A 78 9.51 4.83 -9.33
N THR A 79 9.24 5.82 -8.48
CA THR A 79 8.92 5.61 -7.06
C THR A 79 7.68 4.74 -6.95
N GLN A 80 7.75 3.69 -6.14
CA GLN A 80 6.62 2.80 -5.88
C GLN A 80 5.76 3.31 -4.73
N VAL A 81 4.46 3.11 -4.85
CA VAL A 81 3.48 3.51 -3.82
C VAL A 81 3.28 2.35 -2.85
N LEU A 82 3.74 2.55 -1.62
CA LEU A 82 3.62 1.60 -0.51
C LEU A 82 2.53 2.10 0.45
N ALA A 83 1.32 1.61 0.29
CA ALA A 83 0.21 2.00 1.15
C ALA A 83 0.47 1.55 2.60
N ALA A 84 0.40 2.48 3.53
CA ALA A 84 0.68 2.26 4.95
C ALA A 84 -0.53 2.60 5.82
N SER A 85 -0.45 2.28 7.11
CA SER A 85 -1.56 2.48 8.03
C SER A 85 -2.83 1.73 7.58
N ILE A 86 -2.65 0.53 7.06
CA ILE A 86 -3.75 -0.38 6.67
C ILE A 86 -4.36 -0.95 7.94
N ARG A 87 -5.68 -0.85 8.08
CA ARG A 87 -6.41 -1.24 9.29
C ARG A 87 -7.25 -2.50 9.12
N ASN A 88 -7.62 -2.85 7.90
CA ASN A 88 -8.56 -3.94 7.63
C ASN A 88 -8.40 -4.48 6.21
N THR A 89 -9.09 -5.59 5.94
CA THR A 89 -9.08 -6.25 4.63
C THR A 89 -9.62 -5.36 3.51
N GLN A 90 -10.64 -4.54 3.80
CA GLN A 90 -11.23 -3.62 2.81
C GLN A 90 -10.20 -2.58 2.33
N HIS A 91 -9.36 -2.07 3.23
CA HIS A 91 -8.25 -1.18 2.84
C HIS A 91 -7.31 -1.84 1.83
N ILE A 92 -6.99 -3.13 2.02
CA ILE A 92 -6.12 -3.87 1.07
C ILE A 92 -6.77 -3.92 -0.32
N ILE A 93 -8.04 -4.31 -0.38
CA ILE A 93 -8.79 -4.41 -1.64
C ILE A 93 -8.84 -3.05 -2.34
N GLN A 94 -9.16 -2.00 -1.60
CA GLN A 94 -9.23 -0.64 -2.14
C GLN A 94 -7.87 -0.14 -2.63
N CYS A 95 -6.77 -0.48 -1.95
CA CYS A 95 -5.42 -0.16 -2.40
C CYS A 95 -5.05 -0.88 -3.70
N ILE A 96 -5.47 -2.15 -3.86
CA ILE A 96 -5.29 -2.90 -5.11
C ILE A 96 -6.03 -2.17 -6.24
N GLU A 97 -7.28 -1.80 -6.01
CA GLU A 97 -8.11 -1.10 -7.01
C GLU A 97 -7.52 0.27 -7.37
N ALA A 98 -6.92 0.96 -6.41
CA ALA A 98 -6.24 2.24 -6.63
C ALA A 98 -4.89 2.10 -7.35
N GLY A 99 -4.35 0.88 -7.46
CA GLY A 99 -3.10 0.63 -8.17
C GLY A 99 -1.84 0.77 -7.31
N ALA A 100 -1.93 0.67 -5.99
CA ALA A 100 -0.75 0.67 -5.12
C ALA A 100 0.18 -0.50 -5.47
N ASP A 101 1.49 -0.26 -5.41
CA ASP A 101 2.48 -1.29 -5.73
C ASP A 101 2.73 -2.24 -4.57
N VAL A 102 2.67 -1.73 -3.35
CA VAL A 102 2.99 -2.45 -2.11
C VAL A 102 2.03 -2.00 -1.02
N ALA A 103 1.75 -2.87 -0.07
CA ALA A 103 1.03 -2.50 1.15
C ALA A 103 1.69 -3.15 2.36
N THR A 104 1.82 -2.40 3.45
CA THR A 104 2.19 -2.95 4.75
C THR A 104 0.91 -3.17 5.56
N CYS A 105 0.66 -4.41 5.95
CA CYS A 105 -0.64 -4.84 6.46
C CYS A 105 -0.50 -5.60 7.77
N PRO A 106 -1.47 -5.45 8.71
CA PRO A 106 -1.60 -6.36 9.83
C PRO A 106 -1.92 -7.78 9.33
N LEU A 107 -1.41 -8.79 10.01
CA LEU A 107 -1.66 -10.19 9.64
C LEU A 107 -3.16 -10.52 9.54
N ALA A 108 -3.96 -9.99 10.47
CA ALA A 108 -5.42 -10.22 10.46
C ALA A 108 -6.08 -9.72 9.16
N ALA A 109 -5.63 -8.57 8.64
CA ALA A 109 -6.14 -8.02 7.39
C ALA A 109 -5.79 -8.91 6.19
N ILE A 110 -4.58 -9.47 6.18
CA ILE A 110 -4.13 -10.40 5.14
C ILE A 110 -4.93 -11.71 5.21
N LYS A 111 -5.10 -12.28 6.40
CA LYS A 111 -5.92 -13.48 6.59
C LYS A 111 -7.36 -13.29 6.14
N GLY A 112 -7.91 -12.09 6.35
CA GLY A 112 -9.25 -11.73 5.90
C GLY A 112 -9.45 -11.84 4.39
N LEU A 113 -8.41 -11.74 3.59
CA LEU A 113 -8.48 -11.91 2.14
C LEU A 113 -8.90 -13.31 1.70
N LEU A 114 -8.65 -14.31 2.55
CA LEU A 114 -9.05 -15.72 2.29
C LEU A 114 -10.50 -16.01 2.64
N ASN A 115 -11.14 -15.17 3.46
CA ASN A 115 -12.46 -15.43 3.99
C ASN A 115 -13.55 -15.12 2.95
N HIS A 116 -14.28 -16.16 2.55
CA HIS A 116 -15.44 -15.99 1.67
C HIS A 116 -16.46 -17.09 1.94
N PRO A 117 -17.74 -16.73 2.18
CA PRO A 117 -18.78 -17.73 2.47
C PRO A 117 -18.97 -18.77 1.37
N LEU A 118 -18.83 -18.38 0.11
CA LEU A 118 -18.98 -19.31 -1.01
C LEU A 118 -17.83 -20.31 -1.12
N THR A 119 -16.64 -19.96 -0.66
CA THR A 119 -15.51 -20.89 -0.56
C THR A 119 -15.82 -21.95 0.48
N ASP A 120 -16.33 -21.55 1.64
CA ASP A 120 -16.68 -22.46 2.73
C ASP A 120 -17.79 -23.42 2.29
N SER A 121 -18.88 -22.91 1.71
CA SER A 121 -19.97 -23.73 1.23
C SER A 121 -19.59 -24.63 0.06
N GLY A 122 -18.76 -24.13 -0.86
CA GLY A 122 -18.25 -24.89 -1.99
C GLY A 122 -17.34 -26.04 -1.57
N LEU A 123 -16.46 -25.81 -0.60
CA LEU A 123 -15.60 -26.85 -0.04
C LEU A 123 -16.43 -27.91 0.67
N ALA A 124 -17.43 -27.52 1.46
CA ALA A 124 -18.32 -28.45 2.13
C ALA A 124 -19.04 -29.34 1.11
N LYS A 125 -19.51 -28.76 0.00
CA LYS A 125 -20.17 -29.51 -1.08
C LYS A 125 -19.20 -30.47 -1.78
N PHE A 126 -17.98 -30.06 -2.06
CA PHE A 126 -16.97 -30.95 -2.66
C PHE A 126 -16.67 -32.14 -1.76
N LEU A 127 -16.58 -31.95 -0.46
CA LEU A 127 -16.34 -33.01 0.50
C LEU A 127 -17.56 -33.98 0.57
N GLU A 128 -18.78 -33.47 0.50
CA GLU A 128 -20.00 -34.26 0.45
C GLU A 128 -20.03 -35.09 -0.82
N ASP A 129 -19.78 -34.52 -1.98
CA ASP A 129 -19.75 -35.21 -3.28
C ASP A 129 -18.64 -36.27 -3.30
N TYR A 130 -17.48 -36.00 -2.74
CA TYR A 130 -16.40 -36.97 -2.62
C TYR A 130 -16.82 -38.18 -1.79
N LYS A 131 -17.50 -37.98 -0.67
CA LYS A 131 -18.02 -39.07 0.18
C LYS A 131 -19.06 -39.94 -0.54
N LYS A 132 -19.90 -39.33 -1.37
CA LYS A 132 -20.91 -40.10 -2.18
C LYS A 132 -20.25 -41.02 -3.19
N VAL A 133 -19.10 -40.61 -3.76
CA VAL A 133 -18.40 -41.40 -4.78
C VAL A 133 -17.47 -42.45 -4.14
N ASN A 134 -16.80 -42.10 -3.03
CA ASN A 134 -15.74 -42.94 -2.42
C ASN A 134 -16.10 -43.53 -1.07
N GLY A 135 -17.25 -43.19 -0.57
CA GLY A 135 -17.74 -43.68 0.71
C GLY A 135 -18.75 -44.77 0.56
#